data_6da8f30d0c81431bf2c65bda8d925511
#
_entry.id   6da8f30d0c81431bf2c65bda8d925511
#
_cell.length_a   1.000
_cell.length_b   1.000
_cell.length_c   1.000
_cell.angle_alpha   90.00
_cell.angle_beta   90.00
_cell.angle_gamma   90.00
#
_symmetry.space_group_name_H-M   'P 1'
#
loop_
_entity.id
_entity.type
_entity.pdbx_description
1 polymer ?
#
loop_
_entity_poly.entity_id
_entity_poly.type
_entity_poly.pdbx_seq_one_letter_code
_entity_poly.pdbx_strand_id
1 'polypeptide(L)'
;VNYPFFFKPIQDGMDRPKTELAYRVPASKFTRKKLESNEKLSEMVGLDTTIDWKNTGDNSYDGEKLMLLVHDEAGKWEKPENILNNWRVTKTTLRLGSRIIGKCMMGSTSNALDKGGRNYKKLYDDSNVSKRNRNGQTRSGLYSLFIPMEWNYEGYIDTYGYPVFDTPKSAVKGIDDQEIEIGVIEHWQNEVDGLKEDPDALNELYRQFPRTEKHAFRDETKQSLFNLTKIYEQIDYNEDLKHSGVLTQGNFQWVDGVKDTSVIFTPSQQGRFIVSWVPNTIQQNRVLIRNGRKFPGNEHMGAFGCDSYDISGTVDGRGSKGSLHGLTKFSMEDAPPNLFFLEYISRPP
;
A
#
# COMPACT_ATOMS: atom_id res chain seq x y z
N VAL A 1 -18.27 -10.76 33.66
CA VAL A 1 -18.20 -9.33 33.31
C VAL A 1 -19.62 -8.79 33.25
N ASN A 2 -19.98 -7.82 34.10
CA ASN A 2 -21.33 -7.23 34.15
C ASN A 2 -21.37 -6.01 33.23
N TYR A 3 -21.64 -6.24 31.95
CA TYR A 3 -21.95 -5.15 31.04
C TYR A 3 -23.36 -4.63 31.25
N PRO A 4 -23.65 -3.35 31.06
CA PRO A 4 -25.00 -2.81 30.97
C PRO A 4 -25.85 -3.62 29.98
N PHE A 5 -27.14 -3.72 30.25
CA PHE A 5 -28.07 -4.58 29.49
C PHE A 5 -28.00 -4.33 27.95
N PHE A 6 -27.87 -3.07 27.52
CA PHE A 6 -27.84 -2.78 26.10
C PHE A 6 -26.55 -3.22 25.38
N PHE A 7 -25.46 -3.52 26.10
CA PHE A 7 -24.24 -4.15 25.59
C PHE A 7 -24.28 -5.69 25.66
N LYS A 8 -25.35 -6.24 26.19
CA LYS A 8 -25.56 -7.69 26.29
C LYS A 8 -26.91 -8.04 25.65
N PRO A 9 -27.00 -7.98 24.32
CA PRO A 9 -28.24 -8.28 23.64
C PRO A 9 -28.67 -9.72 23.84
N ILE A 10 -29.98 -9.97 23.67
CA ILE A 10 -30.52 -11.32 23.72
C ILE A 10 -29.99 -12.12 22.54
N GLN A 11 -29.43 -13.27 22.83
CA GLN A 11 -28.93 -14.21 21.86
C GLN A 11 -29.91 -15.36 21.67
N ASP A 12 -30.23 -15.67 20.41
CA ASP A 12 -30.95 -16.87 20.02
C ASP A 12 -29.97 -17.99 19.70
N GLY A 13 -30.11 -19.16 20.29
CA GLY A 13 -29.27 -20.32 20.04
C GLY A 13 -28.22 -20.61 21.11
N MET A 14 -27.15 -21.27 20.72
CA MET A 14 -26.08 -21.73 21.63
C MET A 14 -25.11 -20.61 22.00
N ASP A 15 -24.50 -20.71 23.19
CA ASP A 15 -23.44 -19.79 23.66
C ASP A 15 -22.18 -19.84 22.78
N ARG A 16 -21.96 -20.93 22.04
CA ARG A 16 -20.87 -21.14 21.09
C ARG A 16 -21.40 -21.64 19.76
N PRO A 17 -21.93 -20.74 18.93
CA PRO A 17 -22.50 -21.13 17.65
C PRO A 17 -21.40 -21.58 16.67
N LYS A 18 -21.75 -22.53 15.78
CA LYS A 18 -20.82 -23.05 14.77
C LYS A 18 -20.84 -22.28 13.45
N THR A 19 -21.97 -21.64 13.12
CA THR A 19 -22.18 -21.03 11.79
C THR A 19 -22.75 -19.62 11.84
N GLU A 20 -23.51 -19.28 12.88
CA GLU A 20 -24.11 -17.96 13.02
C GLU A 20 -24.28 -17.56 14.48
N LEU A 21 -24.22 -16.31 14.76
CA LEU A 21 -24.54 -15.67 16.03
C LEU A 21 -25.74 -14.75 15.81
N ALA A 22 -26.88 -15.09 16.36
CA ALA A 22 -28.12 -14.35 16.14
C ALA A 22 -28.55 -13.60 17.41
N TYR A 23 -28.71 -12.30 17.30
CA TYR A 23 -29.16 -11.40 18.35
C TYR A 23 -30.63 -11.02 18.11
N ARG A 24 -31.51 -11.97 18.30
CA ARG A 24 -32.97 -11.82 18.13
C ARG A 24 -33.72 -12.53 19.26
N VAL A 25 -34.98 -12.23 19.38
CA VAL A 25 -35.85 -12.95 20.33
C VAL A 25 -35.91 -14.43 19.89
N PRO A 26 -35.61 -15.38 20.78
CA PRO A 26 -35.56 -16.80 20.42
C PRO A 26 -36.85 -17.32 19.77
N ALA A 27 -36.71 -17.96 18.63
CA ALA A 27 -37.78 -18.63 17.95
C ALA A 27 -38.10 -20.02 18.58
N SER A 28 -37.07 -20.65 19.21
CA SER A 28 -37.22 -21.97 19.77
C SER A 28 -38.04 -21.95 21.08
N LYS A 29 -39.02 -22.82 21.18
CA LYS A 29 -39.86 -22.96 22.39
C LYS A 29 -39.05 -23.27 23.66
N PHE A 30 -37.93 -23.95 23.54
CA PHE A 30 -37.09 -24.33 24.67
C PHE A 30 -36.33 -23.14 25.25
N THR A 31 -35.71 -22.35 24.40
CA THR A 31 -34.97 -21.17 24.81
C THR A 31 -35.92 -20.08 25.33
N ARG A 32 -37.12 -19.98 24.73
CA ARG A 32 -38.19 -19.10 25.19
C ARG A 32 -38.67 -19.41 26.58
N LYS A 33 -38.91 -20.70 26.89
CA LYS A 33 -39.29 -21.17 28.25
C LYS A 33 -38.21 -20.88 29.28
N LYS A 34 -36.93 -21.04 28.93
CA LYS A 34 -35.82 -20.76 29.85
C LYS A 34 -35.69 -19.28 30.15
N LEU A 35 -36.00 -18.39 29.20
CA LEU A 35 -36.03 -16.95 29.40
C LEU A 35 -37.28 -16.49 30.14
N GLU A 36 -38.45 -17.09 29.88
CA GLU A 36 -39.70 -16.78 30.58
C GLU A 36 -39.66 -17.11 32.08
N SER A 37 -38.85 -18.08 32.50
CA SER A 37 -38.62 -18.41 33.91
C SER A 37 -37.79 -17.37 34.66
N ASN A 38 -37.12 -16.45 33.96
CA ASN A 38 -36.24 -15.43 34.52
C ASN A 38 -36.77 -13.97 34.42
N GLU A 39 -38.09 -13.79 34.39
CA GLU A 39 -38.79 -12.49 34.35
C GLU A 39 -38.55 -11.55 33.13
N LYS A 40 -39.66 -11.11 32.48
CA LYS A 40 -39.78 -9.99 31.55
C LYS A 40 -39.45 -10.23 30.08
N LEU A 41 -39.90 -11.31 29.49
CA LEU A 41 -39.82 -11.51 28.03
C LEU A 41 -40.71 -10.56 27.23
N SER A 42 -41.79 -10.04 27.84
CA SER A 42 -42.75 -9.16 27.18
C SER A 42 -42.20 -7.73 26.87
N GLU A 43 -41.07 -7.37 27.47
CA GLU A 43 -40.44 -6.06 27.28
C GLU A 43 -39.11 -6.14 26.49
N MET A 44 -38.69 -7.35 26.09
CA MET A 44 -37.41 -7.55 25.42
C MET A 44 -37.54 -7.36 23.90
N VAL A 45 -36.93 -6.33 23.37
CA VAL A 45 -36.77 -6.11 21.94
C VAL A 45 -35.45 -6.72 21.49
N GLY A 46 -35.50 -7.66 20.55
CA GLY A 46 -34.29 -8.18 19.90
C GLY A 46 -33.64 -7.17 18.98
N LEU A 47 -32.33 -7.27 18.77
CA LEU A 47 -31.64 -6.43 17.80
C LEU A 47 -31.91 -6.85 16.36
N ASP A 48 -32.50 -8.01 16.11
CA ASP A 48 -32.73 -8.62 14.80
C ASP A 48 -31.47 -8.63 13.91
N THR A 49 -30.33 -8.83 14.57
CA THR A 49 -29.04 -8.85 13.92
C THR A 49 -28.46 -10.26 13.94
N THR A 50 -27.98 -10.70 12.78
CA THR A 50 -27.27 -11.97 12.64
C THR A 50 -25.86 -11.70 12.17
N ILE A 51 -24.88 -12.34 12.80
CA ILE A 51 -23.48 -12.39 12.38
C ILE A 51 -23.22 -13.84 12.00
N ASP A 52 -22.86 -14.06 10.77
CA ASP A 52 -22.50 -15.39 10.28
C ASP A 52 -21.11 -15.36 9.63
N TRP A 53 -20.54 -16.53 9.40
CA TRP A 53 -19.26 -16.70 8.75
C TRP A 53 -19.30 -17.90 7.82
N LYS A 54 -18.57 -17.78 6.73
CA LYS A 54 -18.44 -18.82 5.70
C LYS A 54 -16.97 -19.01 5.36
N ASN A 55 -16.63 -20.20 4.93
CA ASN A 55 -15.32 -20.45 4.36
C ASN A 55 -15.12 -19.60 3.11
N THR A 56 -13.86 -19.24 2.86
CA THR A 56 -13.44 -18.49 1.69
C THR A 56 -13.80 -19.24 0.42
N GLY A 57 -14.42 -18.53 -0.52
CA GLY A 57 -14.80 -19.03 -1.83
C GLY A 57 -15.25 -17.90 -2.73
N ASP A 58 -15.09 -18.05 -4.05
CA ASP A 58 -15.40 -17.00 -5.03
C ASP A 58 -16.87 -16.54 -4.96
N ASN A 59 -17.80 -17.44 -4.61
CA ASN A 59 -19.24 -17.20 -4.56
C ASN A 59 -19.80 -17.17 -3.12
N SER A 60 -18.95 -17.02 -2.10
CA SER A 60 -19.44 -16.90 -0.73
C SER A 60 -20.35 -15.67 -0.62
N TYR A 61 -21.52 -15.83 0.02
CA TYR A 61 -22.58 -14.82 0.16
C TYR A 61 -23.24 -14.35 -1.15
N ASP A 62 -23.09 -15.06 -2.26
CA ASP A 62 -23.80 -14.69 -3.49
C ASP A 62 -25.33 -14.75 -3.27
N GLY A 63 -26.03 -13.72 -3.76
CA GLY A 63 -27.48 -13.59 -3.62
C GLY A 63 -27.97 -13.04 -2.27
N GLU A 64 -27.12 -12.90 -1.27
CA GLU A 64 -27.50 -12.36 0.04
C GLU A 64 -27.49 -10.81 0.05
N LYS A 65 -28.05 -10.22 1.11
CA LYS A 65 -28.00 -8.76 1.37
C LYS A 65 -27.36 -8.52 2.72
N LEU A 66 -26.22 -7.84 2.71
CA LEU A 66 -25.39 -7.66 3.88
C LEU A 66 -25.28 -6.17 4.24
N MET A 67 -25.36 -5.88 5.55
CA MET A 67 -25.09 -4.53 6.08
C MET A 67 -23.61 -4.32 6.32
N LEU A 68 -22.88 -5.37 6.68
CA LEU A 68 -21.44 -5.38 6.86
C LEU A 68 -20.88 -6.68 6.32
N LEU A 69 -19.84 -6.59 5.52
CA LEU A 69 -19.04 -7.70 5.04
C LEU A 69 -17.59 -7.51 5.49
N VAL A 70 -17.03 -8.50 6.16
CA VAL A 70 -15.64 -8.50 6.58
C VAL A 70 -14.91 -9.62 5.84
N HIS A 71 -13.84 -9.24 5.11
CA HIS A 71 -12.90 -10.21 4.57
C HIS A 71 -11.65 -10.20 5.46
N ASP A 72 -11.41 -11.32 6.11
CA ASP A 72 -10.25 -11.50 6.94
C ASP A 72 -9.11 -12.10 6.13
N GLU A 73 -7.92 -11.57 6.34
CA GLU A 73 -6.68 -11.97 5.68
C GLU A 73 -6.76 -12.11 4.14
N ALA A 74 -7.51 -11.20 3.49
CA ALA A 74 -7.78 -11.26 2.06
C ALA A 74 -6.51 -11.24 1.16
N GLY A 75 -5.40 -10.71 1.67
CA GLY A 75 -4.10 -10.72 1.01
C GLY A 75 -3.39 -12.07 1.03
N LYS A 76 -3.86 -13.00 1.87
CA LYS A 76 -3.28 -14.36 2.02
C LYS A 76 -4.09 -15.44 1.31
N TRP A 77 -5.15 -15.09 0.60
CA TRP A 77 -5.96 -16.07 -0.11
C TRP A 77 -5.21 -16.64 -1.31
N GLU A 78 -4.91 -17.93 -1.24
CA GLU A 78 -4.20 -18.70 -2.26
C GLU A 78 -5.18 -19.32 -3.26
N LYS A 79 -4.67 -19.79 -4.37
CA LYS A 79 -5.47 -20.52 -5.37
C LYS A 79 -6.13 -21.76 -4.75
N PRO A 80 -7.37 -22.11 -5.16
CA PRO A 80 -8.10 -21.53 -6.30
C PRO A 80 -8.82 -20.20 -6.01
N GLU A 81 -8.91 -19.79 -4.74
CA GLU A 81 -9.63 -18.59 -4.31
C GLU A 81 -8.98 -17.33 -4.84
N ASN A 82 -9.81 -16.38 -5.24
CA ASN A 82 -9.34 -15.13 -5.82
C ASN A 82 -10.14 -13.96 -5.29
N ILE A 83 -9.47 -13.10 -4.53
CA ILE A 83 -10.11 -11.93 -3.93
C ILE A 83 -10.76 -10.99 -4.98
N LEU A 84 -10.22 -10.90 -6.19
CA LEU A 84 -10.82 -10.08 -7.24
C LEU A 84 -12.14 -10.66 -7.75
N ASN A 85 -12.21 -11.98 -7.89
CA ASN A 85 -13.44 -12.67 -8.29
C ASN A 85 -14.47 -12.59 -7.17
N ASN A 86 -14.07 -12.94 -5.95
CA ASN A 86 -14.93 -12.83 -4.79
C ASN A 86 -15.47 -11.41 -4.61
N TRP A 87 -14.64 -10.38 -4.70
CA TRP A 87 -15.08 -8.99 -4.59
C TRP A 87 -16.08 -8.59 -5.69
N ARG A 88 -15.90 -9.11 -6.91
CA ARG A 88 -16.84 -8.85 -8.01
C ARG A 88 -18.25 -9.35 -7.67
N VAL A 89 -18.36 -10.50 -7.03
CA VAL A 89 -19.62 -11.10 -6.58
C VAL A 89 -20.13 -10.39 -5.33
N THR A 90 -19.32 -10.35 -4.28
CA THR A 90 -19.77 -9.92 -2.94
C THR A 90 -20.09 -8.43 -2.84
N LYS A 91 -19.48 -7.56 -3.65
CA LYS A 91 -19.87 -6.14 -3.67
C LYS A 91 -21.34 -5.92 -4.06
N THR A 92 -21.99 -6.87 -4.74
CA THR A 92 -23.40 -6.79 -5.10
C THR A 92 -24.31 -7.05 -3.92
N THR A 93 -23.85 -7.82 -2.93
CA THR A 93 -24.58 -8.11 -1.70
C THR A 93 -24.78 -6.85 -0.83
N LEU A 94 -23.88 -5.86 -1.00
CA LEU A 94 -23.91 -4.59 -0.26
C LEU A 94 -24.82 -3.54 -0.91
N ARG A 95 -25.58 -3.92 -1.94
CA ARG A 95 -26.43 -3.01 -2.70
C ARG A 95 -27.87 -3.53 -2.79
N LEU A 96 -28.80 -2.58 -2.82
CA LEU A 96 -30.18 -2.79 -3.19
C LEU A 96 -30.47 -1.95 -4.43
N GLY A 97 -30.40 -2.56 -5.60
CA GLY A 97 -30.43 -1.85 -6.87
C GLY A 97 -29.22 -0.89 -7.00
N SER A 98 -29.47 0.38 -7.23
CA SER A 98 -28.44 1.41 -7.32
C SER A 98 -27.93 1.93 -5.96
N ARG A 99 -28.68 1.66 -4.88
CA ARG A 99 -28.39 2.16 -3.54
C ARG A 99 -27.40 1.24 -2.81
N ILE A 100 -26.34 1.80 -2.24
CA ILE A 100 -25.43 1.11 -1.34
C ILE A 100 -26.11 1.05 0.04
N ILE A 101 -26.30 -0.15 0.58
CA ILE A 101 -26.93 -0.39 1.89
C ILE A 101 -25.93 -0.90 2.92
N GLY A 102 -24.89 -1.57 2.48
CA GLY A 102 -23.88 -2.17 3.36
C GLY A 102 -22.48 -1.61 3.12
N LYS A 103 -21.58 -1.98 4.01
CA LYS A 103 -20.17 -1.61 3.99
C LYS A 103 -19.30 -2.86 3.95
N CYS A 104 -18.07 -2.71 3.43
CA CYS A 104 -17.07 -3.76 3.46
C CYS A 104 -15.81 -3.28 4.16
N MET A 105 -15.22 -4.15 4.95
CA MET A 105 -13.91 -4.01 5.55
C MET A 105 -13.06 -5.19 5.12
N MET A 106 -11.85 -4.92 4.64
CA MET A 106 -10.84 -5.93 4.30
C MET A 106 -9.57 -5.61 5.06
N GLY A 107 -9.20 -6.49 5.99
CA GLY A 107 -7.95 -6.38 6.74
C GLY A 107 -7.01 -7.51 6.32
N SER A 108 -5.74 -7.20 6.09
CA SER A 108 -4.72 -8.22 5.81
C SER A 108 -3.31 -7.66 5.84
N THR A 109 -2.34 -8.49 6.17
CA THR A 109 -0.97 -8.39 5.65
C THR A 109 -0.92 -8.99 4.25
N SER A 110 0.07 -8.63 3.45
CA SER A 110 0.22 -9.16 2.10
C SER A 110 0.98 -10.48 2.10
N ASN A 111 0.55 -11.43 1.27
CA ASN A 111 1.35 -12.60 0.93
C ASN A 111 2.30 -12.27 -0.22
N ALA A 112 3.25 -13.17 -0.51
CA ALA A 112 4.07 -13.08 -1.71
C ALA A 112 3.20 -12.93 -2.97
N LEU A 113 3.70 -12.20 -3.98
CA LEU A 113 2.87 -11.82 -5.13
C LEU A 113 2.35 -13.01 -5.93
N ASP A 114 3.11 -14.10 -5.97
CA ASP A 114 2.73 -15.36 -6.64
C ASP A 114 1.76 -16.22 -5.83
N LYS A 115 1.68 -16.02 -4.51
CA LYS A 115 0.80 -16.73 -3.57
C LYS A 115 -0.46 -15.93 -3.20
N GLY A 116 -1.04 -15.21 -4.14
CA GLY A 116 -2.27 -14.42 -3.94
C GLY A 116 -2.05 -12.93 -3.72
N GLY A 117 -0.89 -12.51 -3.24
CA GLY A 117 -0.56 -11.11 -2.98
C GLY A 117 -0.72 -10.19 -4.18
N ARG A 118 -0.49 -10.68 -5.41
CA ARG A 118 -0.69 -9.90 -6.65
C ARG A 118 -2.15 -9.46 -6.84
N ASN A 119 -3.11 -10.34 -6.57
CA ASN A 119 -4.52 -10.02 -6.69
C ASN A 119 -4.95 -9.01 -5.62
N TYR A 120 -4.46 -9.17 -4.41
CA TYR A 120 -4.71 -8.23 -3.32
C TYR A 120 -4.08 -6.87 -3.59
N LYS A 121 -2.82 -6.83 -4.04
CA LYS A 121 -2.16 -5.59 -4.46
C LYS A 121 -2.96 -4.88 -5.55
N LYS A 122 -3.44 -5.60 -6.56
CA LYS A 122 -4.27 -5.01 -7.60
C LYS A 122 -5.55 -4.39 -7.06
N LEU A 123 -6.23 -5.08 -6.12
CA LEU A 123 -7.42 -4.55 -5.48
C LEU A 123 -7.09 -3.32 -4.64
N TYR A 124 -5.97 -3.32 -3.93
CA TYR A 124 -5.47 -2.20 -3.16
C TYR A 124 -5.17 -0.98 -4.05
N ASP A 125 -4.45 -1.17 -5.15
CA ASP A 125 -4.13 -0.12 -6.13
C ASP A 125 -5.40 0.46 -6.79
N ASP A 126 -6.40 -0.39 -7.10
CA ASP A 126 -7.71 0.00 -7.63
C ASP A 126 -8.59 0.73 -6.57
N SER A 127 -8.18 0.70 -5.29
CA SER A 127 -8.83 1.35 -4.16
C SER A 127 -8.20 2.68 -3.76
N ASN A 128 -7.20 3.15 -4.51
CA ASN A 128 -6.44 4.36 -4.20
C ASN A 128 -7.35 5.61 -4.19
N VAL A 129 -7.40 6.29 -3.05
CA VAL A 129 -8.26 7.46 -2.82
C VAL A 129 -7.88 8.68 -3.67
N SER A 130 -6.63 8.74 -4.15
CA SER A 130 -6.17 9.81 -5.04
C SER A 130 -6.66 9.64 -6.48
N LYS A 131 -7.18 8.45 -6.85
CA LYS A 131 -7.64 8.10 -8.20
C LYS A 131 -9.16 7.91 -8.26
N ARG A 132 -9.91 8.87 -7.73
CA ARG A 132 -11.38 8.86 -7.76
C ARG A 132 -11.91 9.34 -9.10
N ASN A 133 -13.04 8.77 -9.52
CA ASN A 133 -13.81 9.27 -10.65
C ASN A 133 -14.59 10.55 -10.28
N ARG A 134 -15.32 11.12 -11.25
CA ARG A 134 -16.14 12.32 -11.04
C ARG A 134 -17.19 12.17 -9.93
N ASN A 135 -17.61 10.95 -9.62
CA ASN A 135 -18.58 10.65 -8.58
C ASN A 135 -17.91 10.37 -7.22
N GLY A 136 -16.62 10.63 -7.07
CA GLY A 136 -15.87 10.40 -5.85
C GLY A 136 -15.55 8.94 -5.54
N GLN A 137 -15.79 8.00 -6.46
CA GLN A 137 -15.56 6.57 -6.26
C GLN A 137 -14.22 6.14 -6.84
N THR A 138 -13.55 5.24 -6.15
CA THR A 138 -12.39 4.50 -6.67
C THR A 138 -12.83 3.44 -7.67
N ARG A 139 -11.89 2.87 -8.41
CA ARG A 139 -12.18 1.82 -9.39
C ARG A 139 -12.77 0.55 -8.78
N SER A 140 -12.33 0.16 -7.59
CA SER A 140 -12.87 -0.99 -6.85
C SER A 140 -14.19 -0.68 -6.15
N GLY A 141 -14.41 0.58 -5.77
CA GLY A 141 -15.46 1.03 -4.86
C GLY A 141 -15.06 0.96 -3.37
N LEU A 142 -13.86 0.46 -3.07
CA LEU A 142 -13.23 0.47 -1.75
C LEU A 142 -12.26 1.64 -1.63
N TYR A 143 -11.81 1.94 -0.42
CA TYR A 143 -10.80 2.95 -0.14
C TYR A 143 -9.62 2.28 0.57
N SER A 144 -8.43 2.35 -0.05
CA SER A 144 -7.22 1.81 0.55
C SER A 144 -6.79 2.63 1.76
N LEU A 145 -6.42 1.94 2.82
CA LEU A 145 -5.78 2.48 4.02
C LEU A 145 -4.56 1.62 4.32
N PHE A 146 -3.41 2.25 4.46
CA PHE A 146 -2.20 1.61 4.94
C PHE A 146 -1.96 2.02 6.38
N ILE A 147 -1.70 1.06 7.24
CA ILE A 147 -1.33 1.29 8.64
C ILE A 147 0.10 0.77 8.79
N PRO A 148 1.09 1.65 8.98
CA PRO A 148 2.46 1.24 9.25
C PRO A 148 2.55 0.40 10.53
N MET A 149 3.47 -0.56 10.54
CA MET A 149 3.60 -1.50 11.65
C MET A 149 3.86 -0.81 12.99
N GLU A 150 4.58 0.29 13.00
CA GLU A 150 4.94 1.04 14.21
C GLU A 150 3.73 1.60 14.96
N TRP A 151 2.56 1.69 14.32
CA TRP A 151 1.34 2.18 14.97
C TRP A 151 0.66 1.14 15.87
N ASN A 152 0.93 -0.14 15.66
CA ASN A 152 0.22 -1.20 16.38
C ASN A 152 1.11 -2.42 16.66
N TYR A 153 2.39 -2.20 16.92
CA TYR A 153 3.31 -3.30 17.23
C TYR A 153 3.14 -3.71 18.69
N GLU A 154 2.83 -4.99 18.92
CA GLU A 154 2.66 -5.53 20.27
C GLU A 154 3.92 -5.33 21.12
N GLY A 155 3.73 -4.96 22.39
CA GLY A 155 4.81 -4.67 23.34
C GLY A 155 5.40 -3.26 23.22
N TYR A 156 4.97 -2.45 22.24
CA TYR A 156 5.45 -1.07 22.05
C TYR A 156 4.34 -0.02 22.15
N ILE A 157 3.27 -0.35 22.87
CA ILE A 157 2.15 0.56 23.15
C ILE A 157 2.17 0.89 24.63
N ASP A 158 2.17 2.17 24.97
CA ASP A 158 2.18 2.62 26.35
C ASP A 158 0.84 2.40 27.07
N THR A 159 0.79 2.61 28.37
CA THR A 159 -0.42 2.46 29.20
C THR A 159 -1.57 3.38 28.81
N TYR A 160 -1.32 4.42 27.99
CA TYR A 160 -2.33 5.34 27.47
C TYR A 160 -2.82 4.95 26.08
N GLY A 161 -2.25 3.89 25.47
CA GLY A 161 -2.60 3.41 24.14
C GLY A 161 -1.85 4.10 23.01
N TYR A 162 -0.74 4.82 23.29
CA TYR A 162 0.07 5.45 22.26
C TYR A 162 1.29 4.57 21.91
N PRO A 163 1.64 4.47 20.62
CA PRO A 163 2.85 3.76 20.21
C PRO A 163 4.12 4.53 20.61
N VAL A 164 5.10 3.79 21.09
CA VAL A 164 6.43 4.32 21.46
C VAL A 164 7.34 4.18 20.23
N PHE A 165 7.36 5.21 19.37
CA PHE A 165 8.11 5.19 18.10
C PHE A 165 9.62 5.19 18.31
N ASP A 166 10.12 6.21 19.00
CA ASP A 166 11.52 6.42 19.25
C ASP A 166 11.92 5.89 20.64
N THR A 167 13.18 5.53 20.78
CA THR A 167 13.72 5.06 22.06
C THR A 167 13.56 6.14 23.13
N PRO A 168 12.82 5.87 24.20
CA PRO A 168 12.54 6.86 25.23
C PRO A 168 13.80 7.13 26.08
N LYS A 169 13.92 8.34 26.64
CA LYS A 169 15.04 8.69 27.55
C LYS A 169 15.04 7.90 28.86
N SER A 170 13.90 7.41 29.26
CA SER A 170 13.71 6.52 30.42
C SER A 170 12.64 5.51 30.03
N ALA A 171 12.74 4.29 30.59
CA ALA A 171 11.76 3.25 30.32
C ALA A 171 10.32 3.73 30.54
N VAL A 172 9.43 3.36 29.62
CA VAL A 172 8.01 3.69 29.64
C VAL A 172 7.21 2.42 29.92
N LYS A 173 6.19 2.52 30.75
CA LYS A 173 5.33 1.37 31.05
C LYS A 173 4.39 1.09 29.90
N GLY A 174 4.43 -0.13 29.36
CA GLY A 174 3.56 -0.62 28.31
C GLY A 174 2.16 -1.00 28.83
N ILE A 175 1.22 -1.17 27.88
CA ILE A 175 -0.16 -1.58 28.17
C ILE A 175 -0.24 -3.02 28.73
N ASP A 176 0.77 -3.82 28.48
CA ASP A 176 0.96 -5.20 28.96
C ASP A 176 1.71 -5.28 30.31
N ASP A 177 1.91 -4.12 30.97
CA ASP A 177 2.69 -3.95 32.18
C ASP A 177 4.20 -4.20 32.04
N GLN A 178 4.72 -4.44 30.85
CA GLN A 178 6.17 -4.54 30.59
C GLN A 178 6.79 -3.14 30.46
N GLU A 179 8.11 -3.05 30.69
CA GLU A 179 8.85 -1.80 30.48
C GLU A 179 9.38 -1.75 29.03
N ILE A 180 9.10 -0.63 28.35
CA ILE A 180 9.58 -0.34 27.01
C ILE A 180 10.86 0.50 27.13
N GLU A 181 12.00 -0.12 26.88
CA GLU A 181 13.32 0.51 26.98
C GLU A 181 13.78 1.10 25.63
N ILE A 182 13.40 0.47 24.50
CA ILE A 182 13.72 0.91 23.15
C ILE A 182 12.45 1.20 22.38
N GLY A 183 12.50 2.10 21.41
CA GLY A 183 11.38 2.39 20.53
C GLY A 183 11.16 1.31 19.46
N VAL A 184 9.93 1.21 18.95
CA VAL A 184 9.55 0.21 17.95
C VAL A 184 10.37 0.34 16.64
N ILE A 185 10.79 1.56 16.28
CA ILE A 185 11.59 1.79 15.07
C ILE A 185 12.99 1.18 15.22
N GLU A 186 13.62 1.36 16.38
CA GLU A 186 14.93 0.77 16.68
C GLU A 186 14.84 -0.75 16.78
N HIS A 187 13.80 -1.27 17.45
CA HIS A 187 13.55 -2.71 17.50
C HIS A 187 13.46 -3.30 16.09
N TRP A 188 12.60 -2.73 15.24
CA TRP A 188 12.42 -3.19 13.86
C TRP A 188 13.72 -3.11 13.05
N GLN A 189 14.54 -2.07 13.25
CA GLN A 189 15.83 -1.95 12.59
C GLN A 189 16.80 -3.06 13.03
N ASN A 190 16.80 -3.41 14.32
CA ASN A 190 17.60 -4.52 14.83
C ASN A 190 17.19 -5.86 14.23
N GLU A 191 15.87 -6.10 14.04
CA GLU A 191 15.36 -7.27 13.33
C GLU A 191 15.84 -7.31 11.87
N VAL A 192 15.74 -6.17 11.15
CA VAL A 192 16.25 -6.03 9.78
C VAL A 192 17.74 -6.34 9.71
N ASP A 193 18.53 -5.78 10.64
CA ASP A 193 19.97 -5.97 10.68
C ASP A 193 20.35 -7.42 10.95
N GLY A 194 19.58 -8.11 11.77
CA GLY A 194 19.76 -9.54 12.06
C GLY A 194 19.47 -10.46 10.87
N LEU A 195 18.64 -10.02 9.92
CA LEU A 195 18.20 -10.81 8.76
C LEU A 195 18.92 -10.44 7.45
N LYS A 196 19.90 -9.55 7.47
CA LYS A 196 20.58 -9.06 6.24
C LYS A 196 21.20 -10.17 5.37
N GLU A 197 21.62 -11.27 5.98
CA GLU A 197 22.21 -12.39 5.25
C GLU A 197 21.18 -13.40 4.73
N ASP A 198 19.90 -13.29 5.15
CA ASP A 198 18.79 -14.11 4.67
C ASP A 198 17.75 -13.25 3.94
N PRO A 199 17.89 -13.10 2.60
CA PRO A 199 16.99 -12.26 1.82
C PRO A 199 15.52 -12.70 1.83
N ASP A 200 15.25 -13.99 1.98
CA ASP A 200 13.88 -14.51 2.01
C ASP A 200 13.22 -14.17 3.34
N ALA A 201 13.90 -14.40 4.46
CA ALA A 201 13.42 -14.02 5.79
C ALA A 201 13.29 -12.49 5.92
N LEU A 202 14.23 -11.73 5.37
CA LEU A 202 14.16 -10.26 5.36
C LEU A 202 12.94 -9.76 4.58
N ASN A 203 12.67 -10.30 3.40
CA ASN A 203 11.48 -9.92 2.63
C ASN A 203 10.17 -10.33 3.32
N GLU A 204 10.17 -11.45 4.04
CA GLU A 204 9.04 -11.86 4.87
C GLU A 204 8.80 -10.88 6.02
N LEU A 205 9.85 -10.48 6.74
CA LEU A 205 9.76 -9.45 7.79
C LEU A 205 9.13 -8.16 7.24
N TYR A 206 9.60 -7.67 6.09
CA TYR A 206 9.06 -6.48 5.46
C TYR A 206 7.57 -6.62 5.10
N ARG A 207 7.13 -7.79 4.64
CA ARG A 207 5.72 -8.03 4.30
C ARG A 207 4.83 -8.13 5.53
N GLN A 208 5.29 -8.78 6.59
CA GLN A 208 4.50 -8.98 7.81
C GLN A 208 4.48 -7.72 8.69
N PHE A 209 5.58 -6.96 8.72
CA PHE A 209 5.75 -5.76 9.53
C PHE A 209 6.16 -4.56 8.66
N PRO A 210 5.28 -4.14 7.73
CA PRO A 210 5.63 -3.11 6.77
C PRO A 210 5.61 -1.71 7.37
N ARG A 211 6.65 -0.93 7.15
CA ARG A 211 6.69 0.51 7.44
C ARG A 211 6.17 1.36 6.29
N THR A 212 6.14 0.82 5.08
CA THR A 212 5.64 1.48 3.88
C THR A 212 4.77 0.53 3.06
N GLU A 213 3.91 1.08 2.21
CA GLU A 213 3.13 0.27 1.26
C GLU A 213 4.02 -0.61 0.36
N LYS A 214 5.21 -0.13 0.02
CA LYS A 214 6.17 -0.87 -0.79
C LYS A 214 6.72 -2.08 -0.04
N HIS A 215 6.96 -1.95 1.27
CA HIS A 215 7.36 -3.08 2.11
C HIS A 215 6.29 -4.17 2.12
N ALA A 216 5.03 -3.78 2.27
CA ALA A 216 3.91 -4.73 2.30
C ALA A 216 3.78 -5.59 1.03
N PHE A 217 4.27 -5.11 -0.11
CA PHE A 217 4.11 -5.78 -1.41
C PHE A 217 5.45 -6.20 -2.04
N ARG A 218 6.45 -6.50 -1.24
CA ARG A 218 7.72 -7.09 -1.71
C ARG A 218 7.50 -8.50 -2.26
N ASP A 219 8.25 -8.85 -3.31
CA ASP A 219 8.20 -10.17 -3.94
C ASP A 219 9.24 -11.13 -3.36
N GLU A 220 9.08 -12.43 -3.62
CA GLU A 220 10.08 -13.44 -3.23
C GLU A 220 11.26 -13.41 -4.19
N THR A 221 12.47 -13.60 -3.62
CA THR A 221 13.75 -13.57 -4.35
C THR A 221 13.94 -14.77 -5.30
N LYS A 222 13.28 -15.89 -5.01
CA LYS A 222 13.53 -17.19 -5.68
C LYS A 222 13.22 -17.24 -7.17
N GLN A 223 12.40 -16.32 -7.69
CA GLN A 223 11.97 -16.32 -9.10
C GLN A 223 12.62 -15.22 -9.95
N SER A 224 13.49 -14.40 -9.37
CA SER A 224 14.13 -13.30 -10.07
C SER A 224 15.56 -13.65 -10.47
N LEU A 225 15.94 -13.30 -11.71
CA LEU A 225 17.34 -13.32 -12.18
C LEU A 225 18.17 -12.19 -11.51
N PHE A 226 17.53 -11.23 -10.87
CA PHE A 226 18.15 -10.10 -10.20
C PHE A 226 18.14 -10.29 -8.69
N ASN A 227 19.13 -9.72 -8.00
CA ASN A 227 19.14 -9.66 -6.55
C ASN A 227 18.08 -8.64 -6.08
N LEU A 228 16.87 -9.13 -5.78
CA LEU A 228 15.75 -8.28 -5.39
C LEU A 228 16.00 -7.53 -4.07
N THR A 229 16.75 -8.11 -3.15
CA THR A 229 17.11 -7.43 -1.89
C THR A 229 17.87 -6.14 -2.17
N LYS A 230 18.94 -6.20 -2.98
CA LYS A 230 19.69 -4.99 -3.36
C LYS A 230 18.85 -3.97 -4.15
N ILE A 231 17.91 -4.47 -4.96
CA ILE A 231 16.98 -3.59 -5.69
C ILE A 231 16.06 -2.88 -4.70
N TYR A 232 15.50 -3.56 -3.73
CA TYR A 232 14.64 -2.95 -2.73
C TYR A 232 15.39 -1.98 -1.82
N GLU A 233 16.60 -2.32 -1.37
CA GLU A 233 17.47 -1.41 -0.63
C GLU A 233 17.72 -0.12 -1.41
N GLN A 234 17.98 -0.23 -2.72
CA GLN A 234 18.19 0.94 -3.58
C GLN A 234 16.90 1.76 -3.78
N ILE A 235 15.75 1.10 -3.88
CA ILE A 235 14.44 1.77 -3.96
C ILE A 235 14.16 2.55 -2.69
N ASP A 236 14.38 1.95 -1.53
CA ASP A 236 14.18 2.59 -0.22
C ASP A 236 15.13 3.80 -0.07
N TYR A 237 16.41 3.63 -0.40
CA TYR A 237 17.39 4.72 -0.42
C TYR A 237 16.97 5.87 -1.34
N ASN A 238 16.46 5.58 -2.53
CA ASN A 238 15.98 6.61 -3.45
C ASN A 238 14.75 7.36 -2.94
N GLU A 239 13.87 6.70 -2.18
CA GLU A 239 12.72 7.39 -1.55
C GLU A 239 13.20 8.33 -0.43
N ASP A 240 14.17 7.93 0.38
CA ASP A 240 14.76 8.80 1.39
C ASP A 240 15.41 10.03 0.75
N LEU A 241 16.09 9.86 -0.39
CA LEU A 241 16.65 10.98 -1.17
C LEU A 241 15.57 11.93 -1.71
N LYS A 242 14.39 11.44 -2.07
CA LYS A 242 13.25 12.29 -2.45
C LYS A 242 12.75 13.10 -1.25
N HIS A 243 12.59 12.47 -0.09
CA HIS A 243 12.15 13.14 1.13
C HIS A 243 13.15 14.19 1.62
N SER A 244 14.44 13.94 1.44
CA SER A 244 15.51 14.92 1.78
C SER A 244 15.65 16.06 0.77
N GLY A 245 14.92 16.03 -0.35
CA GLY A 245 14.97 17.05 -1.41
C GLY A 245 16.17 16.93 -2.34
N VAL A 246 16.98 15.87 -2.22
CA VAL A 246 18.11 15.60 -3.14
C VAL A 246 17.58 15.19 -4.51
N LEU A 247 16.50 14.41 -4.56
CA LEU A 247 15.81 14.08 -5.80
C LEU A 247 14.64 15.04 -6.01
N THR A 248 14.64 15.74 -7.12
CA THR A 248 13.60 16.70 -7.47
C THR A 248 12.80 16.21 -8.67
N GLN A 249 11.49 16.17 -8.52
CA GLN A 249 10.58 15.88 -9.64
C GLN A 249 10.21 17.16 -10.37
N GLY A 250 10.15 17.13 -11.71
CA GLY A 250 9.84 18.31 -12.50
C GLY A 250 9.73 18.04 -13.99
N ASN A 251 9.74 19.12 -14.75
CA ASN A 251 9.72 19.08 -16.22
C ASN A 251 10.81 20.00 -16.79
N PHE A 252 11.33 19.61 -17.96
CA PHE A 252 12.15 20.50 -18.77
C PHE A 252 11.25 21.32 -19.69
N GLN A 253 11.48 22.59 -19.76
CA GLN A 253 10.71 23.55 -20.54
C GLN A 253 11.65 24.50 -21.31
N TRP A 254 11.18 24.93 -22.47
CA TRP A 254 11.86 26.01 -23.19
C TRP A 254 11.71 27.33 -22.44
N VAL A 255 12.76 28.13 -22.42
CA VAL A 255 12.69 29.47 -21.85
C VAL A 255 11.63 30.28 -22.58
N ASP A 256 10.76 30.94 -21.82
CA ASP A 256 9.61 31.72 -22.33
C ASP A 256 8.65 30.93 -23.26
N GLY A 257 8.70 29.60 -23.22
CA GLY A 257 7.88 28.74 -24.06
C GLY A 257 8.27 28.73 -25.54
N VAL A 258 9.38 29.36 -25.91
CA VAL A 258 9.86 29.45 -27.29
C VAL A 258 10.72 28.22 -27.63
N LYS A 259 10.28 27.42 -28.60
CA LYS A 259 11.01 26.24 -29.06
C LYS A 259 12.42 26.59 -29.54
N ASP A 260 13.36 25.67 -29.31
CA ASP A 260 14.77 25.76 -29.71
C ASP A 260 15.58 26.92 -29.04
N THR A 261 15.07 27.40 -27.90
CA THR A 261 15.81 28.29 -26.99
C THR A 261 16.54 27.49 -25.90
N SER A 262 17.02 28.14 -24.86
CA SER A 262 17.57 27.46 -23.70
C SER A 262 16.49 26.67 -22.97
N VAL A 263 16.88 25.57 -22.29
CA VAL A 263 15.99 24.71 -21.52
C VAL A 263 16.22 24.95 -20.04
N ILE A 264 15.13 25.08 -19.28
CA ILE A 264 15.16 25.18 -17.83
C ILE A 264 14.43 23.99 -17.22
N PHE A 265 14.89 23.53 -16.06
CA PHE A 265 14.19 22.55 -15.26
C PHE A 265 13.27 23.26 -14.26
N THR A 266 11.99 22.92 -14.30
CA THR A 266 10.99 23.51 -13.41
C THR A 266 10.45 22.42 -12.48
N PRO A 267 10.66 22.55 -11.15
CA PRO A 267 10.12 21.61 -10.17
C PRO A 267 8.59 21.54 -10.24
N SER A 268 8.05 20.32 -10.16
CA SER A 268 6.61 20.06 -10.17
C SER A 268 6.32 18.68 -9.61
N GLN A 269 5.37 18.56 -8.70
CA GLN A 269 4.93 17.26 -8.15
C GLN A 269 4.31 16.32 -9.19
N GLN A 270 3.86 16.87 -10.32
CA GLN A 270 3.33 16.11 -11.47
C GLN A 270 4.33 16.06 -12.62
N GLY A 271 5.58 16.42 -12.37
CA GLY A 271 6.64 16.38 -13.36
C GLY A 271 6.91 14.97 -13.86
N ARG A 272 7.42 14.88 -15.09
CA ARG A 272 7.72 13.61 -15.75
C ARG A 272 9.14 13.10 -15.48
N PHE A 273 10.03 14.00 -15.05
CA PHE A 273 11.44 13.73 -14.83
C PHE A 273 11.74 13.75 -13.33
N ILE A 274 12.62 12.87 -12.91
CA ILE A 274 13.26 12.91 -11.60
C ILE A 274 14.72 13.22 -11.84
N VAL A 275 15.24 14.24 -11.17
CA VAL A 275 16.63 14.67 -11.30
C VAL A 275 17.30 14.79 -9.93
N SER A 276 18.55 14.36 -9.85
CA SER A 276 19.41 14.55 -8.68
C SER A 276 20.42 15.68 -8.88
N TRP A 277 20.65 16.05 -10.13
CA TRP A 277 21.58 17.10 -10.50
C TRP A 277 21.20 17.70 -11.85
N VAL A 278 21.40 19.00 -12.01
CA VAL A 278 21.30 19.71 -13.29
C VAL A 278 22.52 20.61 -13.46
N PRO A 279 23.02 20.79 -14.70
CA PRO A 279 24.13 21.70 -14.94
C PRO A 279 23.84 23.11 -14.44
N ASN A 280 24.84 23.78 -13.90
CA ASN A 280 24.69 25.19 -13.53
C ASN A 280 24.57 26.09 -14.77
N THR A 281 24.18 27.35 -14.58
CA THR A 281 23.93 28.29 -15.67
C THR A 281 25.16 28.54 -16.57
N ILE A 282 26.37 28.48 -15.99
CA ILE A 282 27.63 28.67 -16.74
C ILE A 282 27.84 27.49 -17.68
N GLN A 283 27.62 26.28 -17.19
CA GLN A 283 27.79 25.06 -17.98
C GLN A 283 26.68 24.92 -19.04
N GLN A 284 25.44 25.30 -18.72
CA GLN A 284 24.33 25.29 -19.69
C GLN A 284 24.60 26.20 -20.89
N ASN A 285 25.25 27.33 -20.66
CA ASN A 285 25.52 28.35 -21.69
C ASN A 285 26.89 28.20 -22.36
N ARG A 286 27.69 27.22 -21.98
CA ARG A 286 28.99 26.98 -22.59
C ARG A 286 28.84 26.47 -24.01
N VAL A 287 29.32 27.28 -24.97
CA VAL A 287 29.26 26.95 -26.39
C VAL A 287 30.67 26.84 -26.93
N LEU A 288 30.97 25.77 -27.65
CA LEU A 288 32.18 25.57 -28.42
C LEU A 288 31.92 25.86 -29.90
N ILE A 289 32.82 26.59 -30.54
CA ILE A 289 32.78 26.85 -31.98
C ILE A 289 33.83 25.97 -32.65
N ARG A 290 33.37 25.02 -33.49
CA ARG A 290 34.25 24.16 -34.31
C ARG A 290 33.82 24.30 -35.76
N ASN A 291 34.77 24.68 -36.63
CA ASN A 291 34.52 24.87 -38.08
C ASN A 291 33.29 25.76 -38.36
N GLY A 292 33.16 26.85 -37.60
CA GLY A 292 32.06 27.80 -37.75
C GLY A 292 30.69 27.34 -37.26
N ARG A 293 30.59 26.12 -36.69
CA ARG A 293 29.37 25.59 -36.09
C ARG A 293 29.42 25.66 -34.57
N LYS A 294 28.30 25.95 -33.96
CA LYS A 294 28.12 26.00 -32.50
C LYS A 294 27.77 24.60 -31.98
N PHE A 295 28.49 24.17 -30.95
CA PHE A 295 28.24 22.92 -30.23
C PHE A 295 28.09 23.20 -28.74
N PRO A 296 27.30 22.43 -27.99
CA PRO A 296 27.31 22.50 -26.54
C PRO A 296 28.72 22.26 -26.01
N GLY A 297 29.20 23.12 -25.09
CA GLY A 297 30.52 22.98 -24.50
C GLY A 297 30.73 21.75 -23.63
N ASN A 298 29.64 21.08 -23.33
CA ASN A 298 29.53 19.91 -22.46
C ASN A 298 28.98 18.68 -23.19
N GLU A 299 29.22 18.53 -24.48
CA GLU A 299 28.74 17.42 -25.32
C GLU A 299 29.11 16.02 -24.79
N HIS A 300 30.09 15.92 -23.91
CA HIS A 300 30.56 14.65 -23.31
C HIS A 300 30.21 14.50 -21.83
N MET A 301 29.36 15.35 -21.30
CA MET A 301 29.02 15.37 -19.86
C MET A 301 28.37 14.07 -19.37
N GLY A 302 27.51 13.47 -20.14
CA GLY A 302 26.75 12.31 -19.75
C GLY A 302 26.61 11.26 -20.85
N ALA A 303 26.08 10.15 -20.46
CA ALA A 303 25.54 9.13 -21.38
C ALA A 303 24.05 8.96 -21.07
N PHE A 304 23.25 8.78 -22.12
CA PHE A 304 21.83 8.52 -21.99
C PHE A 304 21.52 7.14 -22.51
N GLY A 305 20.82 6.34 -21.69
CA GLY A 305 20.18 5.09 -22.10
C GLY A 305 18.70 5.35 -22.33
N CYS A 306 18.18 4.92 -23.46
CA CYS A 306 16.77 5.04 -23.78
C CYS A 306 16.21 3.68 -24.20
N ASP A 307 15.13 3.26 -23.55
CA ASP A 307 14.32 2.13 -23.96
C ASP A 307 12.96 2.66 -24.41
N SER A 308 12.67 2.50 -25.70
CA SER A 308 11.43 2.97 -26.30
C SER A 308 10.31 1.93 -26.11
N TYR A 309 9.08 2.40 -25.97
CA TYR A 309 7.91 1.53 -25.96
C TYR A 309 7.33 1.35 -27.37
N ASP A 310 6.72 0.19 -27.62
CA ASP A 310 5.93 -0.03 -28.82
C ASP A 310 4.50 0.52 -28.64
N ILE A 311 3.94 1.01 -29.74
CA ILE A 311 2.56 1.54 -29.82
C ILE A 311 1.54 0.39 -29.80
N SER A 312 1.95 -0.83 -30.14
CA SER A 312 1.08 -2.01 -30.14
C SER A 312 0.49 -2.26 -28.74
N GLY A 313 -0.82 -2.51 -28.70
CA GLY A 313 -1.54 -2.81 -27.48
C GLY A 313 -1.04 -4.11 -26.85
N THR A 314 -0.82 -4.10 -25.55
CA THR A 314 -0.54 -5.32 -24.78
C THR A 314 -1.84 -6.07 -24.50
N VAL A 315 -1.75 -7.39 -24.37
CA VAL A 315 -2.89 -8.30 -24.10
C VAL A 315 -3.67 -7.92 -22.83
N ASP A 316 -3.01 -7.24 -21.88
CA ASP A 316 -3.60 -6.78 -20.62
C ASP A 316 -4.06 -5.31 -20.64
N GLY A 317 -3.97 -4.63 -21.79
CA GLY A 317 -4.31 -3.21 -21.94
C GLY A 317 -3.34 -2.24 -21.22
N ARG A 318 -2.24 -2.75 -20.67
CA ARG A 318 -1.18 -1.96 -20.05
C ARG A 318 -0.01 -1.87 -21.03
N GLY A 319 0.01 -0.84 -21.84
CA GLY A 319 1.15 -0.60 -22.72
C GLY A 319 2.46 -0.45 -21.94
N SER A 320 3.57 -0.93 -22.52
CA SER A 320 4.91 -0.70 -22.00
C SER A 320 5.18 0.80 -21.87
N LYS A 321 5.95 1.19 -20.87
CA LYS A 321 6.43 2.58 -20.70
C LYS A 321 7.79 2.70 -21.38
N GLY A 322 8.07 3.85 -21.96
CA GLY A 322 9.42 4.21 -22.35
C GLY A 322 10.21 4.67 -21.13
N SER A 323 11.51 4.42 -21.15
CA SER A 323 12.42 4.91 -20.13
C SER A 323 13.59 5.69 -20.75
N LEU A 324 14.04 6.71 -20.04
CA LEU A 324 15.25 7.46 -20.33
C LEU A 324 16.02 7.69 -19.05
N HIS A 325 17.27 7.24 -19.02
CA HIS A 325 18.14 7.42 -17.88
C HIS A 325 19.41 8.17 -18.32
N GLY A 326 19.80 9.16 -17.54
CA GLY A 326 21.02 9.92 -17.73
C GLY A 326 22.05 9.57 -16.67
N LEU A 327 23.27 9.23 -17.09
CA LEU A 327 24.40 8.93 -16.24
C LEU A 327 25.52 9.95 -16.47
N THR A 328 26.06 10.53 -15.40
CA THR A 328 27.25 11.39 -15.50
C THR A 328 28.48 10.56 -15.81
N LYS A 329 29.33 11.09 -16.68
CA LYS A 329 30.59 10.41 -16.99
C LYS A 329 31.67 10.74 -15.95
N PHE A 330 32.66 9.87 -15.88
CA PHE A 330 33.80 9.95 -14.97
C PHE A 330 34.59 11.30 -15.05
N SER A 331 34.62 11.96 -16.19
CA SER A 331 35.46 13.14 -16.45
C SER A 331 34.75 14.46 -16.25
N MET A 332 33.65 14.52 -15.53
CA MET A 332 32.90 15.74 -15.33
C MET A 332 33.42 16.54 -14.13
N GLU A 333 33.74 17.82 -14.38
CA GLU A 333 34.33 18.70 -13.36
C GLU A 333 33.36 19.02 -12.21
N ASP A 334 32.07 19.16 -12.47
CA ASP A 334 31.09 19.71 -11.53
C ASP A 334 29.96 18.75 -11.13
N ALA A 335 30.01 17.51 -11.56
CA ALA A 335 29.02 16.49 -11.15
C ALA A 335 29.72 15.28 -10.51
N PRO A 336 29.12 14.63 -9.53
CA PRO A 336 29.61 13.36 -9.03
C PRO A 336 29.79 12.36 -10.18
N PRO A 337 30.94 11.69 -10.28
CA PRO A 337 31.16 10.70 -11.34
C PRO A 337 30.24 9.50 -11.17
N ASN A 338 29.81 8.91 -12.29
CA ASN A 338 28.96 7.74 -12.34
C ASN A 338 27.62 7.88 -11.59
N LEU A 339 27.08 9.09 -11.53
CA LEU A 339 25.79 9.36 -10.92
C LEU A 339 24.67 9.21 -11.97
N PHE A 340 23.63 8.45 -11.65
CA PHE A 340 22.36 8.56 -12.35
C PHE A 340 21.69 9.88 -11.95
N PHE A 341 21.76 10.87 -12.84
CA PHE A 341 21.28 12.22 -12.53
C PHE A 341 19.90 12.52 -13.07
N LEU A 342 19.39 11.70 -14.00
CA LEU A 342 18.09 11.90 -14.63
C LEU A 342 17.38 10.56 -14.85
N GLU A 343 16.11 10.54 -14.49
CA GLU A 343 15.18 9.45 -14.78
C GLU A 343 13.91 10.01 -15.42
N TYR A 344 13.43 9.30 -16.45
CA TYR A 344 12.12 9.48 -17.03
C TYR A 344 11.53 8.11 -17.31
N ILE A 345 10.37 7.81 -16.72
CA ILE A 345 9.61 6.59 -16.98
C ILE A 345 8.16 6.99 -17.23
N SER A 346 7.73 6.99 -18.47
CA SER A 346 6.38 7.39 -18.83
C SER A 346 5.93 6.77 -20.14
N ARG A 347 4.63 6.76 -20.33
CA ARG A 347 4.00 6.55 -21.64
C ARG A 347 3.20 7.80 -21.97
N PRO A 348 3.74 8.70 -22.79
CA PRO A 348 2.95 9.82 -23.28
C PRO A 348 1.75 9.32 -24.10
N PRO A 349 0.67 10.11 -24.18
CA PRO A 349 -0.53 9.76 -24.91
C PRO A 349 -0.29 9.65 -26.41
#